data_e2fe2a2e4fb80d236e22f72154f8b819
#
_entry.id   e2fe2a2e4fb80d236e22f72154f8b819
#
_cell.length_a   1.000
_cell.length_b   1.000
_cell.length_c   1.000
_cell.angle_alpha   90.00
_cell.angle_beta   90.00
_cell.angle_gamma   90.00
#
_symmetry.space_group_name_H-M   'P 1'
#
loop_
_entity.id
_entity.type
_entity.pdbx_description
1 polymer ?
#
loop_
_entity_poly.entity_id
_entity_poly.type
_entity_poly.pdbx_seq_one_letter_code
_entity_poly.pdbx_strand_id
1 'polypeptide(L)'
;VEVNGKSILEAGDISTLSFHATKVYNTIEGGALICHDKAMKDRIDHLKNFGFSDETTVIAPGINGKMDEIRSAYGLLNLKQVDKAIAARQHVANRYRDALRDVEGITFMDDMPNVRNNYSYFPIFIDKDKYGMTRDELYFKMKSQNILGRRYFYPLISDFSTYKVLPSARKENLPVANKIADIVICL
;
A
#
# COMPACT_ATOMS: atom_id res chain seq x y z
N VAL A 1 1.19 9.55 6.27
CA VAL A 1 0.81 8.97 7.57
C VAL A 1 1.76 9.46 8.63
N GLU A 2 1.22 9.86 9.78
CA GLU A 2 1.99 10.30 10.94
C GLU A 2 1.54 9.47 12.16
N VAL A 3 2.46 9.20 13.07
CA VAL A 3 2.20 8.52 14.34
C VAL A 3 2.78 9.38 15.45
N ASN A 4 1.97 9.79 16.42
CA ASN A 4 2.37 10.72 17.49
C ASN A 4 3.01 12.02 16.96
N GLY A 5 2.50 12.57 15.86
CA GLY A 5 3.00 13.77 15.21
C GLY A 5 4.31 13.62 14.44
N LYS A 6 4.85 12.41 14.31
CA LYS A 6 6.05 12.11 13.51
C LYS A 6 5.68 11.37 12.23
N SER A 7 6.34 11.74 11.13
CA SER A 7 6.17 11.02 9.87
C SER A 7 6.69 9.59 9.99
N ILE A 8 5.93 8.60 9.47
CA ILE A 8 6.43 7.22 9.38
C ILE A 8 7.66 7.09 8.48
N LEU A 9 7.95 8.10 7.66
CA LEU A 9 9.13 8.14 6.79
C LEU A 9 10.42 8.39 7.55
N GLU A 10 10.32 8.82 8.80
CA GLU A 10 11.47 9.00 9.70
C GLU A 10 11.91 7.69 10.37
N ALA A 11 11.14 6.61 10.20
CA ALA A 11 11.44 5.32 10.81
C ALA A 11 12.35 4.46 9.93
N GLY A 12 13.24 3.68 10.59
CA GLY A 12 14.19 2.78 9.92
C GLY A 12 15.40 3.52 9.32
N ASP A 13 16.25 2.79 8.62
CA ASP A 13 17.47 3.32 8.02
C ASP A 13 17.19 4.03 6.69
N ILE A 14 16.21 3.51 5.92
CA ILE A 14 15.74 4.06 4.64
C ILE A 14 14.25 3.74 4.54
N SER A 15 13.44 4.72 4.13
CA SER A 15 12.04 4.51 3.82
C SER A 15 11.79 4.53 2.31
N THR A 16 11.01 3.57 1.83
CA THR A 16 10.63 3.47 0.41
C THR A 16 9.19 3.91 0.21
N LEU A 17 8.97 4.83 -0.70
CA LEU A 17 7.65 5.28 -1.15
C LEU A 17 7.32 4.70 -2.52
N SER A 18 6.11 4.20 -2.68
CA SER A 18 5.55 3.83 -3.97
C SER A 18 4.67 4.95 -4.49
N PHE A 19 4.91 5.40 -5.72
CA PHE A 19 4.06 6.35 -6.44
C PHE A 19 3.30 5.68 -7.59
N HIS A 20 3.05 4.37 -7.48
CA HIS A 20 2.19 3.64 -8.41
C HIS A 20 0.77 4.25 -8.44
N ALA A 21 0.08 4.14 -9.57
CA ALA A 21 -1.23 4.76 -9.85
C ALA A 21 -2.32 4.48 -8.79
N THR A 22 -2.23 3.38 -8.04
CA THR A 22 -3.20 3.04 -6.98
C THR A 22 -2.97 3.78 -5.66
N LYS A 23 -1.86 4.48 -5.50
CA LYS A 23 -1.55 5.19 -4.26
C LYS A 23 -2.29 6.52 -4.17
N VAL A 24 -2.50 7.01 -2.94
CA VAL A 24 -3.16 8.31 -2.70
C VAL A 24 -2.40 9.45 -3.38
N TYR A 25 -1.08 9.48 -3.24
CA TYR A 25 -0.19 10.25 -4.09
C TYR A 25 0.48 9.32 -5.09
N ASN A 26 0.45 9.67 -6.36
CA ASN A 26 1.04 8.87 -7.42
C ASN A 26 1.61 9.73 -8.54
N THR A 27 2.48 9.11 -9.34
CA THR A 27 3.05 9.68 -10.56
C THR A 27 2.79 8.75 -11.75
N ILE A 28 1.65 8.04 -11.74
CA ILE A 28 1.31 6.92 -12.63
C ILE A 28 2.19 5.72 -12.28
N GLU A 29 3.48 5.81 -12.50
CA GLU A 29 4.53 4.93 -12.02
C GLU A 29 5.66 5.77 -11.44
N GLY A 30 6.26 5.29 -10.36
CA GLY A 30 7.38 5.95 -9.71
C GLY A 30 7.54 5.56 -8.25
N GLY A 31 8.50 6.18 -7.60
CA GLY A 31 8.78 6.00 -6.18
C GLY A 31 9.83 6.98 -5.69
N ALA A 32 10.06 6.94 -4.40
CA ALA A 32 11.14 7.69 -3.76
C ALA A 32 11.77 6.88 -2.64
N LEU A 33 13.03 7.17 -2.37
CA LEU A 33 13.75 6.73 -1.18
C LEU A 33 14.00 7.92 -0.27
N ILE A 34 13.65 7.77 0.99
CA ILE A 34 13.94 8.77 2.03
C ILE A 34 15.20 8.33 2.74
N CYS A 35 16.25 9.12 2.60
CA CYS A 35 17.55 8.88 3.23
C CYS A 35 17.74 9.88 4.37
N HIS A 36 18.29 9.41 5.49
CA HIS A 36 18.48 10.24 6.68
C HIS A 36 19.86 10.92 6.71
N ASP A 37 20.78 10.51 5.84
CA ASP A 37 22.09 11.12 5.71
C ASP A 37 22.47 11.36 4.24
N LYS A 38 23.40 12.29 4.05
CA LYS A 38 23.86 12.71 2.73
C LYS A 38 24.69 11.62 2.02
N ALA A 39 25.46 10.84 2.74
CA ALA A 39 26.32 9.82 2.15
C ALA A 39 25.47 8.73 1.49
N MET A 40 24.42 8.27 2.17
CA MET A 40 23.46 7.32 1.64
C MET A 40 22.73 7.89 0.41
N LYS A 41 22.27 9.15 0.49
CA LYS A 41 21.62 9.81 -0.64
C LYS A 41 22.54 9.89 -1.87
N ASP A 42 23.78 10.33 -1.69
CA ASP A 42 24.74 10.43 -2.78
C ASP A 42 25.04 9.07 -3.43
N ARG A 43 25.18 8.02 -2.59
CA ARG A 43 25.35 6.64 -3.08
C ARG A 43 24.15 6.20 -3.92
N ILE A 44 22.92 6.46 -3.47
CA ILE A 44 21.70 6.11 -4.19
C ILE A 44 21.58 6.92 -5.49
N ASP A 45 21.97 8.20 -5.49
CA ASP A 45 21.97 9.04 -6.70
C ASP A 45 22.89 8.48 -7.78
N HIS A 46 24.05 7.95 -7.40
CA HIS A 46 24.94 7.26 -8.34
C HIS A 46 24.31 5.94 -8.82
N LEU A 47 23.81 5.10 -7.92
CA LEU A 47 23.24 3.80 -8.26
C LEU A 47 22.01 3.91 -9.17
N LYS A 48 21.13 4.89 -8.96
CA LYS A 48 19.95 5.11 -9.82
C LYS A 48 20.32 5.69 -11.20
N ASN A 49 21.55 6.18 -11.36
CA ASN A 49 22.11 6.69 -12.61
C ASN A 49 23.19 5.75 -13.15
N PHE A 50 22.89 4.45 -13.30
CA PHE A 50 23.79 3.42 -13.84
C PHE A 50 25.07 3.20 -13.03
N GLY A 51 25.22 3.78 -11.85
CA GLY A 51 26.44 3.75 -11.04
C GLY A 51 27.46 4.83 -11.39
N PHE A 52 27.11 5.81 -12.22
CA PHE A 52 28.00 6.92 -12.57
C PHE A 52 28.13 7.92 -11.42
N SER A 53 29.38 8.31 -11.11
CA SER A 53 29.70 9.43 -10.23
C SER A 53 29.89 10.73 -10.99
N ASP A 54 30.31 10.63 -12.24
CA ASP A 54 30.47 11.73 -13.19
C ASP A 54 30.27 11.20 -14.63
N GLU A 55 30.58 12.00 -15.63
CA GLU A 55 30.34 11.67 -17.04
C GLU A 55 31.04 10.37 -17.51
N THR A 56 32.18 10.02 -16.93
CA THR A 56 33.04 8.93 -17.39
C THR A 56 33.33 7.85 -16.36
N THR A 57 33.06 8.11 -15.09
CA THR A 57 33.46 7.25 -13.98
C THR A 57 32.29 6.44 -13.44
N VAL A 58 32.34 5.10 -13.54
CA VAL A 58 31.40 4.17 -12.94
C VAL A 58 31.99 3.64 -11.63
N ILE A 59 31.32 3.87 -10.50
CA ILE A 59 31.79 3.48 -9.17
C ILE A 59 31.15 2.20 -8.63
N ALA A 60 30.01 1.78 -9.20
CA ALA A 60 29.31 0.56 -8.80
C ALA A 60 28.34 0.11 -9.89
N PRO A 61 27.91 -1.18 -9.89
CA PRO A 61 26.77 -1.61 -10.69
C PRO A 61 25.52 -0.85 -10.30
N GLY A 62 24.85 -0.21 -11.25
CA GLY A 62 23.64 0.57 -11.01
C GLY A 62 22.54 0.26 -12.01
N ILE A 63 21.41 0.93 -11.87
CA ILE A 63 20.24 0.80 -12.72
C ILE A 63 19.82 2.17 -13.29
N ASN A 64 18.95 2.17 -14.29
CA ASN A 64 18.24 3.39 -14.66
C ASN A 64 17.00 3.53 -13.75
N GLY A 65 17.19 4.18 -12.61
CA GLY A 65 16.15 4.43 -11.61
C GLY A 65 15.68 5.89 -11.60
N LYS A 66 15.99 6.67 -12.63
CA LYS A 66 15.57 8.07 -12.73
C LYS A 66 14.09 8.17 -13.12
N MET A 67 13.36 9.08 -12.47
CA MET A 67 12.01 9.46 -12.90
C MET A 67 12.12 10.36 -14.15
N ASP A 68 11.26 10.14 -15.13
CA ASP A 68 11.18 10.99 -16.31
C ASP A 68 10.46 12.33 -16.02
N GLU A 69 10.66 13.29 -16.90
CA GLU A 69 10.14 14.66 -16.76
C GLU A 69 8.60 14.73 -16.78
N ILE A 70 7.95 13.87 -17.57
CA ILE A 70 6.48 13.86 -17.69
C ILE A 70 5.85 13.38 -16.40
N ARG A 71 6.34 12.27 -15.83
CA ARG A 71 5.87 11.76 -14.53
C ARG A 71 6.22 12.71 -13.39
N SER A 72 7.37 13.37 -13.47
CA SER A 72 7.78 14.38 -12.51
C SER A 72 6.84 15.59 -12.53
N ALA A 73 6.51 16.12 -13.71
CA ALA A 73 5.57 17.22 -13.87
C ALA A 73 4.16 16.86 -13.40
N TYR A 74 3.67 15.67 -13.76
CA TYR A 74 2.40 15.14 -13.26
C TYR A 74 2.40 15.03 -11.72
N GLY A 75 3.49 14.51 -11.14
CA GLY A 75 3.66 14.40 -9.70
C GLY A 75 3.58 15.75 -8.98
N LEU A 76 4.24 16.78 -9.51
CA LEU A 76 4.19 18.14 -8.96
C LEU A 76 2.76 18.71 -8.97
N LEU A 77 1.98 18.44 -10.00
CA LEU A 77 0.57 18.85 -10.06
C LEU A 77 -0.28 18.05 -9.07
N ASN A 78 -0.08 16.74 -9.01
CA ASN A 78 -0.84 15.86 -8.13
C ASN A 78 -0.55 16.12 -6.65
N LEU A 79 0.67 16.50 -6.31
CA LEU A 79 1.07 16.83 -4.94
C LEU A 79 0.18 17.95 -4.34
N LYS A 80 -0.26 18.91 -5.15
CA LYS A 80 -1.16 19.99 -4.72
C LYS A 80 -2.57 19.51 -4.34
N GLN A 81 -2.94 18.28 -4.69
CA GLN A 81 -4.27 17.73 -4.45
C GLN A 81 -4.31 16.66 -3.34
N VAL A 82 -3.16 16.27 -2.79
CA VAL A 82 -3.03 15.14 -1.83
C VAL A 82 -3.90 15.33 -0.60
N ASP A 83 -3.85 16.50 0.04
CA ASP A 83 -4.62 16.75 1.27
C ASP A 83 -6.13 16.72 1.00
N LYS A 84 -6.57 17.27 -0.14
CA LYS A 84 -7.96 17.20 -0.59
C LYS A 84 -8.40 15.75 -0.85
N ALA A 85 -7.53 14.95 -1.47
CA ALA A 85 -7.79 13.54 -1.73
C ALA A 85 -7.89 12.73 -0.42
N ILE A 86 -7.01 13.00 0.54
CA ILE A 86 -7.06 12.37 1.88
C ILE A 86 -8.36 12.72 2.59
N ALA A 87 -8.76 13.99 2.61
CA ALA A 87 -10.01 14.43 3.24
C ALA A 87 -11.25 13.77 2.60
N ALA A 88 -11.29 13.67 1.27
CA ALA A 88 -12.37 12.98 0.57
C ALA A 88 -12.42 11.48 0.91
N ARG A 89 -11.26 10.81 0.98
CA ARG A 89 -11.18 9.39 1.37
C ARG A 89 -11.60 9.18 2.83
N GLN A 90 -11.22 10.08 3.73
CA GLN A 90 -11.68 10.05 5.14
C GLN A 90 -13.19 10.13 5.23
N HIS A 91 -13.81 11.05 4.46
CA HIS A 91 -15.26 11.16 4.41
C HIS A 91 -15.93 9.86 3.96
N VAL A 92 -15.39 9.23 2.90
CA VAL A 92 -15.90 7.92 2.42
C VAL A 92 -15.70 6.82 3.46
N ALA A 93 -14.53 6.76 4.09
CA ALA A 93 -14.24 5.77 5.15
C ALA A 93 -15.21 5.90 6.33
N ASN A 94 -15.51 7.12 6.75
CA ASN A 94 -16.48 7.35 7.83
C ASN A 94 -17.89 6.91 7.42
N ARG A 95 -18.34 7.20 6.20
CA ARG A 95 -19.62 6.71 5.68
C ARG A 95 -19.70 5.17 5.66
N TYR A 96 -18.62 4.48 5.29
CA TYR A 96 -18.57 3.02 5.38
C TYR A 96 -18.68 2.53 6.81
N ARG A 97 -17.93 3.15 7.76
CA ARG A 97 -18.02 2.80 9.18
C ARG A 97 -19.44 2.96 9.71
N ASP A 98 -20.09 4.08 9.43
CA ASP A 98 -21.46 4.34 9.87
C ASP A 98 -22.45 3.31 9.29
N ALA A 99 -22.30 2.97 8.01
CA ALA A 99 -23.20 2.02 7.34
C ALA A 99 -22.97 0.55 7.73
N LEU A 100 -21.74 0.18 8.12
CA LEU A 100 -21.37 -1.21 8.38
C LEU A 100 -21.30 -1.57 9.87
N ARG A 101 -21.37 -0.58 10.77
CA ARG A 101 -21.18 -0.78 12.22
C ARG A 101 -22.11 -1.82 12.82
N ASP A 102 -23.36 -1.85 12.41
CA ASP A 102 -24.39 -2.73 12.93
C ASP A 102 -24.67 -3.93 12.01
N VAL A 103 -23.82 -4.15 11.00
CA VAL A 103 -23.96 -5.31 10.11
C VAL A 103 -23.27 -6.52 10.74
N GLU A 104 -24.08 -7.48 11.17
CA GLU A 104 -23.59 -8.69 11.82
C GLU A 104 -22.64 -9.47 10.89
N GLY A 105 -21.50 -9.90 11.43
CA GLY A 105 -20.49 -10.65 10.68
C GLY A 105 -19.57 -9.80 9.80
N ILE A 106 -19.71 -8.46 9.81
CA ILE A 106 -18.74 -7.55 9.22
C ILE A 106 -17.98 -6.81 10.32
N THR A 107 -16.66 -6.81 10.23
CA THR A 107 -15.80 -6.00 11.11
C THR A 107 -14.84 -5.18 10.28
N PHE A 108 -14.36 -4.07 10.81
CA PHE A 108 -13.41 -3.16 10.17
C PHE A 108 -12.51 -2.51 11.23
N MET A 109 -11.49 -1.80 10.78
CA MET A 109 -10.58 -1.09 11.66
C MET A 109 -11.08 0.33 11.90
N ASP A 110 -11.18 0.73 13.16
CA ASP A 110 -11.33 2.14 13.52
C ASP A 110 -10.01 2.90 13.35
N ASP A 111 -10.10 4.23 13.36
CA ASP A 111 -8.90 5.05 13.33
C ASP A 111 -8.11 4.85 14.64
N MET A 112 -6.83 4.60 14.50
CA MET A 112 -5.95 4.45 15.66
C MET A 112 -5.70 5.81 16.32
N PRO A 113 -5.71 5.91 17.66
CA PRO A 113 -5.39 7.14 18.35
C PRO A 113 -3.98 7.62 17.98
N ASN A 114 -3.82 8.93 17.86
CA ASN A 114 -2.55 9.59 17.51
C ASN A 114 -1.98 9.22 16.12
N VAL A 115 -2.79 8.64 15.23
CA VAL A 115 -2.41 8.34 13.85
C VAL A 115 -3.16 9.26 12.88
N ARG A 116 -2.41 10.05 12.11
CA ARG A 116 -2.95 10.76 10.94
C ARG A 116 -2.89 9.82 9.74
N ASN A 117 -4.03 9.20 9.40
CA ASN A 117 -4.14 8.23 8.32
C ASN A 117 -4.23 8.91 6.94
N ASN A 118 -3.89 8.19 5.88
CA ASN A 118 -4.09 8.62 4.49
C ASN A 118 -5.29 7.96 3.80
N TYR A 119 -5.98 7.05 4.49
CA TYR A 119 -7.16 6.32 4.01
C TYR A 119 -6.95 5.66 2.63
N SER A 120 -5.78 5.04 2.45
CA SER A 120 -5.40 4.40 1.19
C SER A 120 -6.26 3.17 0.88
N TYR A 121 -6.66 2.45 1.91
CA TYR A 121 -7.52 1.26 1.86
C TYR A 121 -8.58 1.31 2.94
N PHE A 122 -9.72 0.67 2.67
CA PHE A 122 -10.76 0.41 3.67
C PHE A 122 -11.03 -1.10 3.73
N PRO A 123 -10.23 -1.87 4.49
CA PRO A 123 -10.44 -3.30 4.65
C PRO A 123 -11.61 -3.58 5.59
N ILE A 124 -12.44 -4.52 5.18
CA ILE A 124 -13.46 -5.16 6.03
C ILE A 124 -13.15 -6.66 6.12
N PHE A 125 -13.57 -7.28 7.20
CA PHE A 125 -13.35 -8.69 7.48
C PHE A 125 -14.69 -9.39 7.63
N ILE A 126 -14.87 -10.52 6.95
CA ILE A 126 -16.15 -11.24 6.87
C ILE A 126 -16.09 -12.49 7.76
N ASP A 127 -16.95 -12.52 8.77
CA ASP A 127 -17.27 -13.73 9.52
C ASP A 127 -18.46 -14.43 8.83
N LYS A 128 -18.18 -15.49 8.08
CA LYS A 128 -19.17 -16.19 7.27
C LYS A 128 -20.34 -16.78 8.08
N ASP A 129 -20.06 -17.19 9.32
CA ASP A 129 -21.05 -17.87 10.16
C ASP A 129 -22.12 -16.89 10.70
N LYS A 130 -21.73 -15.61 10.83
CA LYS A 130 -22.61 -14.52 11.22
C LYS A 130 -23.20 -13.77 10.03
N TYR A 131 -22.38 -13.51 9.01
CA TYR A 131 -22.81 -12.74 7.84
C TYR A 131 -23.64 -13.57 6.85
N GLY A 132 -23.52 -14.91 6.91
CA GLY A 132 -24.27 -15.83 6.06
C GLY A 132 -23.68 -16.06 4.68
N MET A 133 -22.49 -15.47 4.37
CA MET A 133 -21.73 -15.78 3.16
C MET A 133 -20.23 -15.55 3.38
N THR A 134 -19.42 -16.24 2.59
CA THR A 134 -17.97 -16.09 2.59
C THR A 134 -17.54 -14.76 1.94
N ARG A 135 -16.30 -14.34 2.19
CA ARG A 135 -15.67 -13.22 1.51
C ARG A 135 -15.72 -13.36 -0.02
N ASP A 136 -15.51 -14.55 -0.55
CA ASP A 136 -15.52 -14.77 -1.99
C ASP A 136 -16.91 -14.72 -2.60
N GLU A 137 -17.93 -15.25 -1.92
CA GLU A 137 -19.32 -15.09 -2.34
C GLU A 137 -19.73 -13.63 -2.36
N LEU A 138 -19.37 -12.87 -1.31
CA LEU A 138 -19.60 -11.42 -1.29
C LEU A 138 -18.87 -10.71 -2.44
N TYR A 139 -17.60 -11.04 -2.68
CA TYR A 139 -16.83 -10.45 -3.78
C TYR A 139 -17.50 -10.67 -5.14
N PHE A 140 -17.95 -11.89 -5.43
CA PHE A 140 -18.63 -12.17 -6.71
C PHE A 140 -20.00 -11.51 -6.80
N LYS A 141 -20.74 -11.45 -5.69
CA LYS A 141 -22.04 -10.75 -5.62
C LYS A 141 -21.86 -9.24 -5.85
N MET A 142 -20.88 -8.61 -5.23
CA MET A 142 -20.55 -7.19 -5.49
C MET A 142 -20.18 -6.97 -6.95
N LYS A 143 -19.31 -7.83 -7.50
CA LYS A 143 -18.88 -7.73 -8.89
C LYS A 143 -20.04 -7.87 -9.88
N SER A 144 -21.04 -8.71 -9.60
CA SER A 144 -22.24 -8.84 -10.44
C SER A 144 -23.13 -7.57 -10.45
N GLN A 145 -22.93 -6.69 -9.47
CA GLN A 145 -23.57 -5.39 -9.37
C GLN A 145 -22.65 -4.22 -9.78
N ASN A 146 -21.56 -4.51 -10.48
CA ASN A 146 -20.54 -3.54 -10.88
C ASN A 146 -19.83 -2.84 -9.69
N ILE A 147 -19.83 -3.42 -8.50
CA ILE A 147 -19.08 -2.92 -7.34
C ILE A 147 -17.75 -3.68 -7.29
N LEU A 148 -16.65 -2.96 -7.52
CA LEU A 148 -15.33 -3.55 -7.71
C LEU A 148 -14.49 -3.48 -6.42
N GLY A 149 -14.83 -4.30 -5.44
CA GLY A 149 -13.98 -4.53 -4.27
C GLY A 149 -12.68 -5.26 -4.63
N ARG A 150 -11.70 -5.20 -3.75
CA ARG A 150 -10.40 -5.87 -3.93
C ARG A 150 -10.11 -6.83 -2.78
N ARG A 151 -9.72 -8.08 -3.11
CA ARG A 151 -9.24 -9.07 -2.13
C ARG A 151 -7.76 -8.81 -1.83
N TYR A 152 -7.44 -7.78 -1.09
CA TYR A 152 -6.07 -7.36 -0.81
C TYR A 152 -5.54 -7.89 0.54
N PHE A 153 -4.51 -8.73 0.51
CA PHE A 153 -3.81 -9.22 -0.69
C PHE A 153 -4.06 -10.71 -0.82
N TYR A 154 -4.67 -11.10 -1.90
CA TYR A 154 -4.98 -12.49 -2.20
C TYR A 154 -4.67 -12.79 -3.68
N PRO A 155 -4.02 -13.94 -4.00
CA PRO A 155 -3.45 -14.88 -3.03
C PRO A 155 -2.27 -14.29 -2.27
N LEU A 156 -1.86 -14.93 -1.16
CA LEU A 156 -0.65 -14.55 -0.45
C LEU A 156 0.60 -14.78 -1.32
N ILE A 157 1.65 -13.98 -1.14
CA ILE A 157 2.92 -14.18 -1.85
C ILE A 157 3.49 -15.57 -1.58
N SER A 158 3.30 -16.10 -0.37
CA SER A 158 3.68 -17.47 0.00
C SER A 158 3.00 -18.56 -0.83
N ASP A 159 1.84 -18.25 -1.45
CA ASP A 159 1.10 -19.21 -2.30
C ASP A 159 1.53 -19.14 -3.78
N PHE A 160 2.35 -18.16 -4.16
CA PHE A 160 2.84 -18.04 -5.54
C PHE A 160 3.74 -19.23 -5.89
N SER A 161 3.61 -19.73 -7.11
CA SER A 161 4.38 -20.89 -7.59
C SER A 161 5.89 -20.77 -7.36
N THR A 162 6.42 -19.54 -7.43
CA THR A 162 7.82 -19.19 -7.22
C THR A 162 8.27 -19.35 -5.75
N TYR A 163 7.37 -19.14 -4.79
CA TYR A 163 7.73 -19.07 -3.37
C TYR A 163 7.17 -20.19 -2.51
N LYS A 164 6.06 -20.84 -2.94
CA LYS A 164 5.35 -21.86 -2.14
C LYS A 164 6.19 -23.08 -1.74
N VAL A 165 7.32 -23.31 -2.42
CA VAL A 165 8.26 -24.40 -2.11
C VAL A 165 9.22 -24.07 -0.96
N LEU A 166 9.31 -22.82 -0.55
CA LEU A 166 10.18 -22.38 0.53
C LEU A 166 9.63 -22.84 1.89
N PRO A 167 10.48 -23.32 2.82
CA PRO A 167 10.03 -23.69 4.17
C PRO A 167 9.29 -22.56 4.90
N SER A 168 9.74 -21.30 4.73
CA SER A 168 9.11 -20.13 5.31
C SER A 168 7.72 -19.81 4.76
N ALA A 169 7.39 -20.31 3.57
CA ALA A 169 6.09 -20.11 2.92
C ALA A 169 4.99 -21.09 3.39
N ARG A 170 5.35 -22.09 4.21
CA ARG A 170 4.39 -23.07 4.71
C ARG A 170 3.29 -22.41 5.53
N LYS A 171 2.05 -22.89 5.37
CA LYS A 171 0.86 -22.30 6.03
C LYS A 171 0.96 -22.30 7.55
N GLU A 172 1.54 -23.33 8.14
CA GLU A 172 1.77 -23.43 9.59
C GLU A 172 2.68 -22.32 10.15
N ASN A 173 3.55 -21.74 9.31
CA ASN A 173 4.40 -20.61 9.70
C ASN A 173 3.68 -19.24 9.54
N LEU A 174 2.54 -19.20 8.88
CA LEU A 174 1.81 -17.99 8.52
C LEU A 174 0.32 -18.06 8.91
N PRO A 175 -0.03 -18.50 10.14
CA PRO A 175 -1.44 -18.76 10.50
C PRO A 175 -2.31 -17.50 10.45
N VAL A 176 -1.78 -16.37 10.91
CA VAL A 176 -2.50 -15.08 10.90
C VAL A 176 -2.71 -14.59 9.47
N ALA A 177 -1.67 -14.61 8.64
CA ALA A 177 -1.77 -14.15 7.24
C ALA A 177 -2.78 -14.98 6.45
N ASN A 178 -2.76 -16.31 6.58
CA ASN A 178 -3.73 -17.19 5.93
C ASN A 178 -5.17 -16.87 6.39
N LYS A 179 -5.39 -16.78 7.71
CA LYS A 179 -6.72 -16.44 8.25
C LYS A 179 -7.24 -15.10 7.70
N ILE A 180 -6.41 -14.07 7.71
CA ILE A 180 -6.82 -12.73 7.23
C ILE A 180 -7.03 -12.75 5.71
N ALA A 181 -6.18 -13.42 4.94
CA ALA A 181 -6.33 -13.49 3.50
C ALA A 181 -7.65 -14.13 3.06
N ASP A 182 -8.20 -15.05 3.86
CA ASP A 182 -9.46 -15.73 3.56
C ASP A 182 -10.71 -14.88 3.84
N ILE A 183 -10.60 -13.86 4.70
CA ILE A 183 -11.76 -13.09 5.18
C ILE A 183 -11.75 -11.62 4.78
N VAL A 184 -10.60 -11.07 4.33
CA VAL A 184 -10.46 -9.64 4.02
C VAL A 184 -10.94 -9.29 2.62
N ILE A 185 -11.66 -8.16 2.51
CA ILE A 185 -11.93 -7.47 1.25
C ILE A 185 -11.82 -5.96 1.48
N CYS A 186 -11.24 -5.24 0.53
CA CYS A 186 -11.15 -3.78 0.55
C CYS A 186 -12.26 -3.18 -0.34
N LEU A 187 -12.97 -2.22 0.21
CA LEU A 187 -14.00 -1.42 -0.46
C LEU A 187 -13.41 -0.18 -1.13
#